data_92d6af0d37fe036d425769e959f0837d
#
_entry.id   92d6af0d37fe036d425769e959f0837d
#
_cell.length_a   1.000
_cell.length_b   1.000
_cell.length_c   1.000
_cell.angle_alpha   90.00
_cell.angle_beta   90.00
_cell.angle_gamma   90.00
#
_symmetry.space_group_name_H-M   'P 1'
#
loop_
_entity.id
_entity.type
_entity.pdbx_description
1 polymer ?
#
loop_
_entity_poly.entity_id
_entity_poly.type
_entity_poly.pdbx_seq_one_letter_code
_entity_poly.pdbx_strand_id
1 'polypeptide(L)'
;MPGILLCLAALLFCFGLTACAEQQGAPAAGIAVRSVGPITEEKGPWREQDHWVPVEGTNQFILMRLCRPAGTNPARLVVANHGSPPSAAQRPNMAPWSCEQRAISWFLRRGYAVAVPLRRGYGASRGTWAETYGSCRDSKFVAGGMETARDIRSALAYATAQPGIRRDGAVVVGQSAGGWGSLALAARNPPEVAAIVNMAGGRGGRVDNLPNNNCRADVLTTSAGRFGQTARVPSLWVYTANDSFFGPSLAGAMHQNYVQAGGAADFRALPAFGQDGHGLFTAAGGPQIWGPLVEAFLANTLR
;
A
#
# COMPACT_ATOMS: atom_id res chain seq x y z
N MET A 1 -52.52 -16.27 82.88
CA MET A 1 -52.51 -14.96 83.58
C MET A 1 -51.13 -14.80 84.18
N PRO A 2 -50.52 -13.74 84.15
CA PRO A 2 -50.50 -12.47 83.40
C PRO A 2 -49.07 -12.06 83.04
N GLY A 3 -49.02 -10.96 82.43
CA GLY A 3 -48.10 -9.89 82.70
C GLY A 3 -47.26 -9.47 81.50
N ILE A 4 -47.86 -8.48 80.78
CA ILE A 4 -47.18 -7.81 79.67
C ILE A 4 -46.27 -6.73 80.26
N LEU A 5 -45.00 -6.74 79.93
CA LEU A 5 -44.09 -5.63 80.15
C LEU A 5 -43.60 -5.06 78.75
N LEU A 6 -44.06 -3.86 78.46
CA LEU A 6 -43.60 -3.12 77.32
C LEU A 6 -42.19 -2.55 77.59
N CYS A 7 -41.23 -2.82 76.70
CA CYS A 7 -39.98 -2.08 76.63
C CYS A 7 -39.99 -1.29 75.28
N LEU A 8 -40.10 0.05 75.39
CA LEU A 8 -39.84 0.96 74.28
C LEU A 8 -38.35 0.94 73.94
N ALA A 9 -38.01 0.54 72.76
CA ALA A 9 -36.66 0.75 72.19
C ALA A 9 -36.71 1.91 71.19
N ALA A 10 -36.01 2.97 71.53
CA ALA A 10 -35.82 4.11 70.68
C ALA A 10 -34.88 3.78 69.53
N LEU A 11 -35.36 3.85 68.28
CA LEU A 11 -34.56 3.71 67.06
C LEU A 11 -33.93 5.08 66.71
N LEU A 12 -32.64 5.21 66.91
CA LEU A 12 -31.81 6.28 66.36
C LEU A 12 -31.53 5.98 64.87
N PHE A 13 -32.12 6.78 63.99
CA PHE A 13 -31.81 6.80 62.56
C PHE A 13 -30.51 7.61 62.35
N CYS A 14 -29.40 6.90 62.11
CA CYS A 14 -28.20 7.52 61.55
C CYS A 14 -28.38 7.69 60.06
N PHE A 15 -28.57 8.92 59.57
CA PHE A 15 -28.48 9.28 58.17
C PHE A 15 -26.99 9.24 57.75
N GLY A 16 -26.57 8.15 57.13
CA GLY A 16 -25.27 8.08 56.45
C GLY A 16 -25.38 8.82 55.10
N LEU A 17 -24.71 9.96 55.00
CA LEU A 17 -24.45 10.64 53.75
C LEU A 17 -23.42 9.82 52.99
N THR A 18 -23.86 8.96 52.05
CA THR A 18 -23.00 8.37 51.05
C THR A 18 -22.66 9.44 50.01
N ALA A 19 -21.47 10.03 50.09
CA ALA A 19 -20.89 10.83 49.03
C ALA A 19 -20.68 9.94 47.79
N CYS A 20 -21.47 10.12 46.76
CA CYS A 20 -21.17 9.60 45.43
C CYS A 20 -19.89 10.29 44.94
N ALA A 21 -18.79 9.59 44.98
CA ALA A 21 -17.59 10.00 44.23
C ALA A 21 -17.92 9.87 42.73
N GLU A 22 -18.12 10.99 42.04
CA GLU A 22 -18.10 11.04 40.59
C GLU A 22 -16.72 10.52 40.11
N GLN A 23 -16.70 9.33 39.54
CA GLN A 23 -15.56 8.87 38.76
C GLN A 23 -15.46 9.80 37.54
N GLN A 24 -14.58 10.78 37.64
CA GLN A 24 -14.12 11.51 36.47
C GLN A 24 -13.51 10.48 35.50
N GLY A 25 -14.27 10.17 34.45
CA GLY A 25 -13.80 9.35 33.36
C GLY A 25 -12.49 9.95 32.80
N ALA A 26 -11.45 9.14 32.68
CA ALA A 26 -10.23 9.55 32.05
C ALA A 26 -10.56 10.21 30.70
N PRO A 27 -9.93 11.35 30.34
CA PRO A 27 -10.21 12.01 29.08
C PRO A 27 -9.93 11.00 27.96
N ALA A 28 -10.93 10.81 27.09
CA ALA A 28 -10.77 10.04 25.87
C ALA A 28 -9.50 10.55 25.18
N ALA A 29 -8.54 9.66 24.91
CA ALA A 29 -7.30 10.01 24.25
C ALA A 29 -7.65 10.77 22.96
N GLY A 30 -7.43 12.06 22.96
CA GLY A 30 -7.75 12.95 21.85
C GLY A 30 -7.09 12.38 20.60
N ILE A 31 -7.86 12.21 19.52
CA ILE A 31 -7.32 11.84 18.21
C ILE A 31 -6.31 12.94 17.87
N ALA A 32 -5.02 12.64 17.97
CA ALA A 32 -3.98 13.59 17.61
C ALA A 32 -4.25 14.06 16.18
N VAL A 33 -4.50 15.35 16.00
CA VAL A 33 -4.74 15.95 14.69
C VAL A 33 -3.46 15.76 13.88
N ARG A 34 -3.53 14.93 12.85
CA ARG A 34 -2.38 14.72 11.94
C ARG A 34 -2.20 15.98 11.10
N SER A 35 -1.02 16.57 11.16
CA SER A 35 -0.62 17.66 10.29
C SER A 35 0.11 17.14 9.06
N VAL A 36 -0.11 17.76 7.91
CA VAL A 36 0.63 17.47 6.68
C VAL A 36 2.11 17.81 6.87
N GLY A 37 2.99 16.94 6.48
CA GLY A 37 4.42 17.23 6.49
C GLY A 37 5.28 16.15 7.14
N PRO A 38 6.59 16.45 7.31
CA PRO A 38 7.51 15.56 7.97
C PRO A 38 7.14 15.39 9.46
N ILE A 39 7.31 14.16 9.95
CA ILE A 39 7.06 13.78 11.35
C ILE A 39 8.30 13.22 12.04
N THR A 40 9.37 13.04 11.29
CA THR A 40 10.69 12.65 11.81
C THR A 40 11.77 13.55 11.20
N GLU A 41 12.90 13.65 11.87
CA GLU A 41 14.11 14.22 11.27
C GLU A 41 14.67 13.27 10.19
N GLU A 42 15.41 13.84 9.24
CA GLU A 42 16.16 13.06 8.25
C GLU A 42 17.24 12.23 8.94
N LYS A 43 17.40 10.96 8.58
CA LYS A 43 18.41 10.07 9.17
C LYS A 43 19.08 9.15 8.15
N GLY A 44 20.29 8.73 8.49
CA GLY A 44 21.07 7.77 7.72
C GLY A 44 21.54 8.27 6.35
N PRO A 45 22.24 7.42 5.59
CA PRO A 45 22.87 7.78 4.32
C PRO A 45 21.86 8.12 3.22
N TRP A 46 20.63 7.64 3.36
CA TRP A 46 19.54 7.87 2.41
C TRP A 46 18.59 8.98 2.86
N ARG A 47 18.94 9.77 3.85
CA ARG A 47 18.12 10.88 4.35
C ARG A 47 16.66 10.45 4.56
N GLU A 48 16.48 9.28 5.20
CA GLU A 48 15.19 8.68 5.49
C GLU A 48 14.34 9.59 6.36
N GLN A 49 13.12 9.90 5.94
CA GLN A 49 12.20 10.76 6.66
C GLN A 49 10.76 10.28 6.47
N ASP A 50 10.00 10.24 7.55
CA ASP A 50 8.58 9.87 7.51
C ASP A 50 7.69 11.13 7.46
N HIS A 51 6.59 11.06 6.71
CA HIS A 51 5.67 12.16 6.46
C HIS A 51 4.22 11.71 6.62
N TRP A 52 3.35 12.60 7.12
CA TRP A 52 1.91 12.46 6.92
C TRP A 52 1.50 13.12 5.61
N VAL A 53 0.85 12.32 4.76
CA VAL A 53 0.37 12.74 3.44
C VAL A 53 -1.14 12.70 3.41
N PRO A 54 -1.84 13.80 3.08
CA PRO A 54 -3.29 13.83 2.97
C PRO A 54 -3.73 13.02 1.73
N VAL A 55 -4.80 12.25 1.86
CA VAL A 55 -5.36 11.49 0.74
C VAL A 55 -6.42 12.33 0.03
N GLU A 56 -6.22 12.55 -1.26
CA GLU A 56 -7.06 13.38 -2.12
C GLU A 56 -8.55 12.99 -2.02
N GLY A 57 -9.42 13.99 -1.81
CA GLY A 57 -10.87 13.81 -1.72
C GLY A 57 -11.34 13.09 -0.46
N THR A 58 -10.51 13.03 0.59
CA THR A 58 -10.85 12.45 1.90
C THR A 58 -10.33 13.30 3.04
N ASN A 59 -10.74 12.99 4.27
CA ASN A 59 -10.16 13.55 5.50
C ASN A 59 -9.09 12.63 6.10
N GLN A 60 -8.55 11.67 5.33
CA GLN A 60 -7.62 10.67 5.81
C GLN A 60 -6.18 11.02 5.41
N PHE A 61 -5.24 10.45 6.17
CA PHE A 61 -3.81 10.57 5.94
C PHE A 61 -3.18 9.19 5.80
N ILE A 62 -2.16 9.11 4.97
CA ILE A 62 -1.27 7.95 4.90
C ILE A 62 0.11 8.32 5.42
N LEU A 63 0.78 7.36 6.08
CA LEU A 63 2.19 7.47 6.38
C LEU A 63 2.98 7.20 5.10
N MET A 64 3.95 8.04 4.80
CA MET A 64 4.85 7.85 3.68
C MET A 64 6.30 8.03 4.15
N ARG A 65 7.16 7.08 3.82
CA ARG A 65 8.61 7.24 3.97
C ARG A 65 9.18 7.81 2.70
N LEU A 66 10.01 8.83 2.83
CA LEU A 66 10.76 9.42 1.73
C LEU A 66 12.24 9.16 1.96
N CYS A 67 12.86 8.49 0.98
CA CYS A 67 14.29 8.20 0.94
C CYS A 67 14.91 9.04 -0.18
N ARG A 68 16.01 9.71 0.10
CA ARG A 68 16.70 10.57 -0.87
C ARG A 68 18.12 10.05 -1.11
N PRO A 69 18.59 10.02 -2.37
CA PRO A 69 19.99 9.68 -2.66
C PRO A 69 20.93 10.77 -2.14
N ALA A 70 22.21 10.46 -2.08
CA ALA A 70 23.24 11.45 -1.82
C ALA A 70 23.27 12.51 -2.94
N GLY A 71 23.72 13.73 -2.59
CA GLY A 71 23.85 14.85 -3.52
C GLY A 71 22.74 15.87 -3.41
N THR A 72 22.88 16.97 -4.17
CA THR A 72 22.02 18.16 -4.12
C THR A 72 21.16 18.35 -5.37
N ASN A 73 21.46 17.61 -6.46
CA ASN A 73 20.69 17.70 -7.70
C ASN A 73 19.30 17.11 -7.50
N PRO A 74 18.26 17.70 -8.11
CA PRO A 74 16.92 17.15 -8.07
C PRO A 74 16.86 15.71 -8.62
N ALA A 75 16.43 14.77 -7.77
CA ALA A 75 16.33 13.36 -8.12
C ALA A 75 14.99 13.04 -8.78
N ARG A 76 14.99 12.12 -9.76
CA ARG A 76 13.76 11.53 -10.31
C ARG A 76 13.10 10.68 -9.22
N LEU A 77 11.77 10.74 -9.12
CA LEU A 77 11.02 10.03 -8.11
C LEU A 77 10.67 8.60 -8.55
N VAL A 78 10.81 7.67 -7.63
CA VAL A 78 10.15 6.35 -7.66
C VAL A 78 9.11 6.30 -6.53
N VAL A 79 7.87 5.91 -6.83
CA VAL A 79 6.86 5.60 -5.81
C VAL A 79 6.74 4.08 -5.70
N ALA A 80 7.21 3.51 -4.59
CA ALA A 80 7.29 2.07 -4.38
C ALA A 80 6.14 1.57 -3.49
N ASN A 81 5.26 0.74 -4.04
CA ASN A 81 3.98 0.36 -3.45
C ASN A 81 3.97 -1.09 -2.99
N HIS A 82 3.71 -1.30 -1.70
CA HIS A 82 3.68 -2.62 -1.06
C HIS A 82 2.50 -3.48 -1.53
N GLY A 83 2.63 -4.81 -1.39
CA GLY A 83 1.53 -5.76 -1.52
C GLY A 83 0.56 -5.72 -0.34
N SER A 84 -0.47 -6.56 -0.38
CA SER A 84 -1.37 -6.81 0.75
C SER A 84 -0.97 -8.14 1.42
N PRO A 85 -0.90 -8.22 2.74
CA PRO A 85 -0.60 -9.47 3.41
C PRO A 85 -1.76 -10.47 3.19
N PRO A 86 -1.49 -11.78 3.22
CA PRO A 86 -2.53 -12.81 3.05
C PRO A 86 -3.65 -12.72 4.09
N SER A 87 -3.31 -12.36 5.32
CA SER A 87 -4.28 -12.20 6.41
C SER A 87 -4.59 -10.74 6.72
N ALA A 88 -5.87 -10.43 6.89
CA ALA A 88 -6.33 -9.11 7.34
C ALA A 88 -5.73 -8.70 8.69
N ALA A 89 -5.51 -9.66 9.60
CA ALA A 89 -4.91 -9.43 10.91
C ALA A 89 -3.45 -8.92 10.86
N GLN A 90 -2.76 -9.12 9.74
CA GLN A 90 -1.39 -8.64 9.57
C GLN A 90 -1.31 -7.17 9.11
N ARG A 91 -2.40 -6.61 8.57
CA ARG A 91 -2.39 -5.22 8.04
C ARG A 91 -2.00 -4.17 9.08
N PRO A 92 -2.49 -4.22 10.33
CA PRO A 92 -2.11 -3.24 11.36
C PRO A 92 -0.62 -3.24 11.70
N ASN A 93 0.08 -4.35 11.45
CA ASN A 93 1.49 -4.52 11.79
C ASN A 93 2.44 -4.13 10.63
N MET A 94 1.91 -3.70 9.49
CA MET A 94 2.74 -3.28 8.38
C MET A 94 3.37 -1.91 8.63
N ALA A 95 4.57 -1.74 8.10
CA ALA A 95 5.31 -0.48 8.07
C ALA A 95 5.80 -0.20 6.65
N PRO A 96 6.12 1.06 6.30
CA PRO A 96 6.80 1.36 5.06
C PRO A 96 8.13 0.58 4.98
N TRP A 97 8.50 0.11 3.80
CA TRP A 97 9.82 -0.46 3.60
C TRP A 97 10.89 0.56 3.98
N SER A 98 11.97 0.10 4.62
CA SER A 98 13.10 0.95 4.95
C SER A 98 13.88 1.37 3.70
N CYS A 99 14.62 2.46 3.77
CA CYS A 99 15.50 2.89 2.69
C CYS A 99 16.62 1.86 2.40
N GLU A 100 16.98 1.04 3.38
CA GLU A 100 17.96 -0.04 3.23
C GLU A 100 17.37 -1.33 2.64
N GLN A 101 16.04 -1.43 2.51
CA GLN A 101 15.41 -2.58 1.87
C GLN A 101 15.96 -2.73 0.44
N ARG A 102 16.32 -3.95 0.03
CA ARG A 102 17.08 -4.22 -1.20
C ARG A 102 16.50 -3.60 -2.46
N ALA A 103 15.18 -3.67 -2.62
CA ALA A 103 14.52 -3.07 -3.78
C ALA A 103 14.58 -1.53 -3.72
N ILE A 104 14.39 -0.93 -2.55
CA ILE A 104 14.42 0.52 -2.36
C ILE A 104 15.84 1.05 -2.58
N SER A 105 16.83 0.44 -1.90
CA SER A 105 18.23 0.85 -2.03
C SER A 105 18.79 0.62 -3.45
N TRP A 106 18.21 -0.29 -4.24
CA TRP A 106 18.57 -0.48 -5.65
C TRP A 106 18.29 0.78 -6.48
N PHE A 107 17.13 1.42 -6.29
CA PHE A 107 16.78 2.69 -6.93
C PHE A 107 17.62 3.86 -6.38
N LEU A 108 17.81 3.92 -5.06
CA LEU A 108 18.58 4.99 -4.41
C LEU A 108 20.03 5.03 -4.93
N ARG A 109 20.68 3.85 -5.07
CA ARG A 109 22.04 3.76 -5.65
C ARG A 109 22.12 4.21 -7.11
N ARG A 110 20.99 4.32 -7.81
CA ARG A 110 20.88 4.83 -9.19
C ARG A 110 20.44 6.29 -9.27
N GLY A 111 20.46 6.99 -8.14
CA GLY A 111 20.15 8.41 -8.07
C GLY A 111 18.66 8.75 -8.04
N TYR A 112 17.78 7.76 -7.90
CA TYR A 112 16.35 8.03 -7.69
C TYR A 112 16.08 8.39 -6.23
N ALA A 113 15.16 9.32 -5.98
CA ALA A 113 14.49 9.40 -4.69
C ALA A 113 13.35 8.38 -4.65
N VAL A 114 13.06 7.82 -3.48
CA VAL A 114 12.02 6.80 -3.35
C VAL A 114 11.01 7.18 -2.29
N ALA A 115 9.74 7.32 -2.69
CA ALA A 115 8.60 7.45 -1.78
C ALA A 115 7.97 6.06 -1.56
N VAL A 116 7.78 5.70 -0.30
CA VAL A 116 7.20 4.41 0.11
C VAL A 116 5.94 4.67 0.92
N PRO A 117 4.78 4.85 0.27
CA PRO A 117 3.53 5.05 0.96
C PRO A 117 3.06 3.77 1.66
N LEU A 118 2.57 3.90 2.87
CA LEU A 118 1.78 2.90 3.58
C LEU A 118 0.30 3.27 3.40
N ARG A 119 -0.41 2.56 2.55
CA ARG A 119 -1.77 2.92 2.13
C ARG A 119 -2.80 2.86 3.26
N ARG A 120 -4.00 3.44 3.05
CA ARG A 120 -5.10 3.43 4.03
C ARG A 120 -5.46 2.01 4.48
N GLY A 121 -5.68 1.83 5.78
CA GLY A 121 -5.99 0.54 6.40
C GLY A 121 -4.78 -0.33 6.73
N TYR A 122 -3.55 0.18 6.51
CA TYR A 122 -2.31 -0.50 6.86
C TYR A 122 -1.55 0.26 7.94
N GLY A 123 -1.03 -0.46 8.92
CA GLY A 123 -0.14 0.03 9.97
C GLY A 123 -0.53 1.38 10.55
N ALA A 124 0.42 2.29 10.63
CA ALA A 124 0.21 3.63 11.18
C ALA A 124 -0.76 4.50 10.36
N SER A 125 -0.99 4.22 9.08
CA SER A 125 -2.00 4.94 8.28
C SER A 125 -3.40 4.75 8.81
N ARG A 126 -3.68 3.57 9.41
CA ARG A 126 -4.96 3.25 10.06
C ARG A 126 -6.18 3.46 9.14
N GLY A 127 -7.35 3.59 9.75
CA GLY A 127 -8.61 3.80 9.06
C GLY A 127 -9.17 2.52 8.43
N THR A 128 -10.24 2.67 7.65
CA THR A 128 -10.84 1.56 6.91
C THR A 128 -9.92 1.14 5.78
N TRP A 129 -9.81 -0.17 5.56
CA TRP A 129 -9.10 -0.71 4.41
C TRP A 129 -9.83 -0.34 3.12
N ALA A 130 -9.37 0.75 2.47
CA ALA A 130 -10.07 1.36 1.35
C ALA A 130 -10.01 0.51 0.07
N GLU A 131 -8.95 -0.25 -0.12
CA GLU A 131 -8.70 -1.06 -1.32
C GLU A 131 -9.38 -2.44 -1.30
N THR A 132 -10.48 -2.58 -0.58
CA THR A 132 -11.28 -3.80 -0.59
C THR A 132 -11.80 -4.11 -1.99
N TYR A 133 -11.77 -5.37 -2.37
CA TYR A 133 -12.32 -5.84 -3.64
C TYR A 133 -13.64 -6.64 -3.47
N GLY A 134 -14.26 -6.56 -2.30
CA GLY A 134 -15.49 -7.28 -2.00
C GLY A 134 -15.24 -8.74 -1.62
N SER A 135 -16.10 -9.63 -2.14
CA SER A 135 -16.00 -11.07 -1.94
C SER A 135 -15.77 -11.80 -3.28
N CYS A 136 -15.45 -13.09 -3.23
CA CYS A 136 -15.31 -13.88 -4.46
C CYS A 136 -16.66 -14.03 -5.22
N ARG A 137 -17.79 -13.84 -4.57
CA ARG A 137 -19.11 -13.85 -5.25
C ARG A 137 -19.40 -12.52 -5.96
N ASP A 138 -18.92 -11.41 -5.40
CA ASP A 138 -19.10 -10.05 -5.93
C ASP A 138 -17.74 -9.31 -5.90
N SER A 139 -16.87 -9.67 -6.84
CA SER A 139 -15.50 -9.15 -6.89
C SER A 139 -15.45 -7.78 -7.57
N LYS A 140 -14.96 -6.79 -6.85
CA LYS A 140 -14.84 -5.38 -7.27
C LYS A 140 -13.39 -4.98 -7.50
N PHE A 141 -12.64 -5.74 -8.32
CA PHE A 141 -11.21 -5.55 -8.51
C PHE A 141 -10.85 -4.17 -9.09
N VAL A 142 -11.68 -3.63 -9.98
CA VAL A 142 -11.48 -2.28 -10.52
C VAL A 142 -11.61 -1.23 -9.41
N ALA A 143 -12.68 -1.30 -8.61
CA ALA A 143 -12.90 -0.34 -7.51
C ALA A 143 -11.77 -0.38 -6.48
N GLY A 144 -11.36 -1.59 -6.03
CA GLY A 144 -10.24 -1.75 -5.11
C GLY A 144 -8.91 -1.24 -5.70
N GLY A 145 -8.68 -1.46 -7.00
CA GLY A 145 -7.52 -0.90 -7.70
C GLY A 145 -7.52 0.63 -7.75
N MET A 146 -8.69 1.25 -8.00
CA MET A 146 -8.83 2.71 -8.04
C MET A 146 -8.63 3.36 -6.68
N GLU A 147 -9.04 2.71 -5.58
CA GLU A 147 -8.73 3.22 -4.23
C GLU A 147 -7.24 3.09 -3.90
N THR A 148 -6.59 2.00 -4.32
CA THR A 148 -5.13 1.89 -4.24
C THR A 148 -4.44 3.00 -5.06
N ALA A 149 -4.90 3.25 -6.28
CA ALA A 149 -4.38 4.30 -7.16
C ALA A 149 -4.55 5.70 -6.55
N ARG A 150 -5.61 5.96 -5.79
CA ARG A 150 -5.83 7.22 -5.08
C ARG A 150 -4.74 7.48 -4.05
N ASP A 151 -4.41 6.48 -3.23
CA ASP A 151 -3.35 6.60 -2.22
C ASP A 151 -1.97 6.78 -2.89
N ILE A 152 -1.69 6.04 -3.97
CA ILE A 152 -0.45 6.17 -4.76
C ILE A 152 -0.35 7.57 -5.35
N ARG A 153 -1.44 8.11 -5.93
CA ARG A 153 -1.47 9.45 -6.50
C ARG A 153 -1.23 10.53 -5.45
N SER A 154 -1.83 10.37 -4.27
CA SER A 154 -1.62 11.31 -3.16
C SER A 154 -0.16 11.35 -2.71
N ALA A 155 0.48 10.17 -2.60
CA ALA A 155 1.91 10.07 -2.31
C ALA A 155 2.78 10.69 -3.42
N LEU A 156 2.45 10.43 -4.68
CA LEU A 156 3.13 11.01 -5.85
C LEU A 156 3.07 12.54 -5.82
N ALA A 157 1.87 13.11 -5.71
CA ALA A 157 1.67 14.56 -5.71
C ALA A 157 2.39 15.24 -4.54
N TYR A 158 2.34 14.63 -3.35
CA TYR A 158 3.04 15.15 -2.19
C TYR A 158 4.57 15.07 -2.36
N ALA A 159 5.09 13.93 -2.81
CA ALA A 159 6.53 13.71 -2.93
C ALA A 159 7.16 14.59 -4.02
N THR A 160 6.49 14.78 -5.16
CA THR A 160 6.99 15.67 -6.24
C THR A 160 6.99 17.14 -5.84
N ALA A 161 6.26 17.53 -4.81
CA ALA A 161 6.29 18.88 -4.25
C ALA A 161 7.44 19.09 -3.25
N GLN A 162 8.17 18.02 -2.85
CA GLN A 162 9.25 18.15 -1.87
C GLN A 162 10.53 18.71 -2.51
N PRO A 163 11.33 19.47 -1.73
CA PRO A 163 12.64 19.97 -2.20
C PRO A 163 13.56 18.84 -2.68
N GLY A 164 14.27 19.08 -3.78
CA GLY A 164 15.22 18.11 -4.35
C GLY A 164 14.56 16.92 -5.08
N ILE A 165 13.26 16.97 -5.34
CA ILE A 165 12.54 15.97 -6.14
C ILE A 165 12.12 16.61 -7.49
N ARG A 166 12.34 15.90 -8.58
CA ARG A 166 11.83 16.32 -9.91
C ARG A 166 10.31 16.15 -9.96
N ARG A 167 9.64 17.10 -10.60
CA ARG A 167 8.18 17.11 -10.74
C ARG A 167 7.67 16.24 -11.89
N ASP A 168 8.57 15.86 -12.79
CA ASP A 168 8.27 15.13 -14.03
C ASP A 168 8.94 13.76 -14.04
N GLY A 169 8.40 12.87 -14.85
CA GLY A 169 9.03 11.61 -15.21
C GLY A 169 9.13 10.61 -14.04
N ALA A 170 8.20 10.66 -13.09
CA ALA A 170 8.17 9.70 -11.99
C ALA A 170 7.96 8.26 -12.50
N VAL A 171 8.54 7.31 -11.78
CA VAL A 171 8.33 5.87 -11.99
C VAL A 171 7.47 5.34 -10.85
N VAL A 172 6.42 4.60 -11.16
CA VAL A 172 5.59 3.95 -10.13
C VAL A 172 5.83 2.45 -10.17
N VAL A 173 6.34 1.90 -9.07
CA VAL A 173 6.62 0.47 -8.92
C VAL A 173 5.65 -0.10 -7.90
N GLY A 174 5.05 -1.24 -8.18
CA GLY A 174 4.15 -1.90 -7.24
C GLY A 174 4.28 -3.40 -7.23
N GLN A 175 4.26 -3.99 -6.03
CA GLN A 175 4.21 -5.43 -5.84
C GLN A 175 2.78 -5.87 -5.50
N SER A 176 2.31 -6.98 -6.11
CA SER A 176 1.02 -7.61 -5.76
C SER A 176 -0.13 -6.59 -5.80
N ALA A 177 -0.83 -6.37 -4.69
CA ALA A 177 -1.86 -5.34 -4.56
C ALA A 177 -1.39 -3.93 -4.96
N GLY A 178 -0.13 -3.58 -4.66
CA GLY A 178 0.50 -2.33 -5.10
C GLY A 178 0.70 -2.29 -6.62
N GLY A 179 1.09 -3.42 -7.23
CA GLY A 179 1.16 -3.57 -8.68
C GLY A 179 -0.18 -3.36 -9.36
N TRP A 180 -1.23 -3.98 -8.82
CA TRP A 180 -2.60 -3.79 -9.30
C TRP A 180 -3.05 -2.33 -9.24
N GLY A 181 -2.75 -1.65 -8.11
CA GLY A 181 -3.02 -0.21 -7.97
C GLY A 181 -2.21 0.67 -8.91
N SER A 182 -0.98 0.27 -9.24
CA SER A 182 -0.15 0.98 -10.22
C SER A 182 -0.73 0.89 -11.64
N LEU A 183 -1.32 -0.25 -12.01
CA LEU A 183 -2.05 -0.38 -13.28
C LEU A 183 -3.34 0.45 -13.30
N ALA A 184 -4.06 0.49 -12.18
CA ALA A 184 -5.23 1.36 -12.04
C ALA A 184 -4.85 2.86 -12.12
N LEU A 185 -3.68 3.25 -11.61
CA LEU A 185 -3.14 4.59 -11.76
C LEU A 185 -2.77 4.88 -13.22
N ALA A 186 -2.14 3.92 -13.93
CA ALA A 186 -1.83 4.06 -15.35
C ALA A 186 -3.08 4.37 -16.19
N ALA A 187 -4.23 3.78 -15.84
CA ALA A 187 -5.50 4.05 -16.51
C ALA A 187 -6.00 5.51 -16.34
N ARG A 188 -5.44 6.27 -15.41
CA ARG A 188 -5.72 7.71 -15.21
C ARG A 188 -4.75 8.62 -15.95
N ASN A 189 -3.69 8.09 -16.52
CA ASN A 189 -2.64 8.81 -17.27
C ASN A 189 -2.12 10.07 -16.55
N PRO A 190 -1.64 9.98 -15.31
CA PRO A 190 -1.12 11.14 -14.61
C PRO A 190 0.11 11.67 -15.36
N PRO A 191 0.15 12.98 -15.70
CA PRO A 191 1.20 13.54 -16.56
C PRO A 191 2.59 13.50 -15.92
N GLU A 192 2.65 13.36 -14.59
CA GLU A 192 3.89 13.28 -13.83
C GLU A 192 4.56 11.89 -13.94
N VAL A 193 3.82 10.85 -14.35
CA VAL A 193 4.30 9.47 -14.42
C VAL A 193 4.75 9.10 -15.82
N ALA A 194 6.01 8.76 -15.96
CA ALA A 194 6.59 8.31 -17.22
C ALA A 194 6.58 6.79 -17.41
N ALA A 195 6.57 6.02 -16.32
CA ALA A 195 6.67 4.56 -16.39
C ALA A 195 6.00 3.86 -15.19
N ILE A 196 5.45 2.68 -15.46
CA ILE A 196 4.93 1.74 -14.44
C ILE A 196 5.78 0.48 -14.45
N VAL A 197 6.12 -0.03 -13.26
CA VAL A 197 6.73 -1.36 -13.08
C VAL A 197 5.79 -2.19 -12.21
N ASN A 198 5.19 -3.20 -12.80
CA ASN A 198 4.24 -4.10 -12.16
C ASN A 198 4.93 -5.41 -11.78
N MET A 199 5.23 -5.59 -10.50
CA MET A 199 5.86 -6.78 -9.94
C MET A 199 4.80 -7.72 -9.37
N ALA A 200 4.47 -8.77 -10.10
CA ALA A 200 3.49 -9.79 -9.69
C ALA A 200 2.14 -9.18 -9.24
N GLY A 201 1.64 -8.19 -9.98
CA GLY A 201 0.44 -7.42 -9.60
C GLY A 201 -0.85 -8.19 -9.77
N GLY A 202 -1.76 -8.05 -8.80
CA GLY A 202 -3.07 -8.70 -8.84
C GLY A 202 -3.82 -8.57 -7.52
N ARG A 203 -5.00 -9.18 -7.47
CA ARG A 203 -5.90 -9.22 -6.31
C ARG A 203 -6.57 -10.58 -6.18
N GLY A 204 -6.93 -10.95 -4.94
CA GLY A 204 -7.71 -12.16 -4.68
C GLY A 204 -6.96 -13.48 -4.93
N GLY A 205 -5.62 -13.47 -4.86
CA GLY A 205 -4.82 -14.67 -4.92
C GLY A 205 -4.79 -15.44 -3.60
N ARG A 206 -4.53 -16.76 -3.67
CA ARG A 206 -4.40 -17.68 -2.52
C ARG A 206 -5.64 -17.75 -1.63
N VAL A 207 -6.83 -17.82 -2.21
CA VAL A 207 -8.05 -18.12 -1.47
C VAL A 207 -7.85 -19.42 -0.69
N ASP A 208 -8.30 -19.44 0.56
CA ASP A 208 -8.10 -20.54 1.53
C ASP A 208 -6.62 -20.93 1.73
N ASN A 209 -5.72 -19.98 1.49
CA ASN A 209 -4.26 -20.16 1.53
C ASN A 209 -3.72 -21.22 0.54
N LEU A 210 -4.48 -21.57 -0.48
CA LEU A 210 -4.07 -22.54 -1.50
C LEU A 210 -3.35 -21.82 -2.66
N PRO A 211 -2.17 -22.30 -3.10
CA PRO A 211 -1.46 -21.74 -4.25
C PRO A 211 -2.33 -21.73 -5.51
N ASN A 212 -2.33 -20.59 -6.22
CA ASN A 212 -3.09 -20.36 -7.46
C ASN A 212 -4.61 -20.57 -7.35
N ASN A 213 -5.16 -20.69 -6.14
CA ASN A 213 -6.59 -20.60 -5.92
C ASN A 213 -7.00 -19.12 -5.93
N ASN A 214 -7.49 -18.66 -7.08
CA ASN A 214 -7.78 -17.24 -7.32
C ASN A 214 -9.27 -16.95 -7.24
N CYS A 215 -9.62 -15.93 -6.48
CA CYS A 215 -10.96 -15.38 -6.41
C CYS A 215 -11.36 -14.82 -7.79
N ARG A 216 -12.28 -15.46 -8.49
CA ARG A 216 -12.81 -14.98 -9.78
C ARG A 216 -11.70 -14.52 -10.74
N ALA A 217 -10.83 -15.45 -11.13
CA ALA A 217 -9.76 -15.22 -12.10
C ALA A 217 -10.27 -14.57 -13.42
N ASP A 218 -11.47 -14.94 -13.85
CA ASP A 218 -12.18 -14.38 -14.99
C ASP A 218 -12.45 -12.87 -14.83
N VAL A 219 -12.97 -12.46 -13.66
CA VAL A 219 -13.23 -11.04 -13.36
C VAL A 219 -11.93 -10.26 -13.19
N LEU A 220 -10.89 -10.87 -12.59
CA LEU A 220 -9.59 -10.23 -12.45
C LEU A 220 -8.96 -9.94 -13.82
N THR A 221 -9.02 -10.92 -14.72
CA THR A 221 -8.51 -10.81 -16.10
C THR A 221 -9.25 -9.73 -16.89
N THR A 222 -10.59 -9.71 -16.86
CA THR A 222 -11.38 -8.64 -17.50
C THR A 222 -11.14 -7.28 -16.87
N SER A 223 -10.88 -7.22 -15.56
CA SER A 223 -10.55 -5.96 -14.86
C SER A 223 -9.20 -5.39 -15.31
N ALA A 224 -8.20 -6.23 -15.61
CA ALA A 224 -6.96 -5.79 -16.22
C ALA A 224 -7.22 -5.14 -17.59
N GLY A 225 -8.07 -5.75 -18.43
CA GLY A 225 -8.51 -5.17 -19.70
C GLY A 225 -9.17 -3.79 -19.52
N ARG A 226 -10.02 -3.62 -18.49
CA ARG A 226 -10.64 -2.31 -18.21
C ARG A 226 -9.60 -1.21 -17.91
N PHE A 227 -8.52 -1.54 -17.21
CA PHE A 227 -7.41 -0.59 -17.03
C PHE A 227 -6.71 -0.29 -18.36
N GLY A 228 -6.48 -1.32 -19.20
CA GLY A 228 -5.86 -1.17 -20.51
C GLY A 228 -6.61 -0.26 -21.47
N GLN A 229 -7.94 -0.14 -21.36
CA GLN A 229 -8.75 0.72 -22.26
C GLN A 229 -8.26 2.17 -22.30
N THR A 230 -7.84 2.70 -21.17
CA THR A 230 -7.43 4.09 -21.05
C THR A 230 -5.94 4.28 -20.78
N ALA A 231 -5.23 3.27 -20.26
CA ALA A 231 -3.82 3.38 -19.90
C ALA A 231 -2.93 3.63 -21.13
N ARG A 232 -2.11 4.68 -21.07
CA ARG A 232 -1.12 5.02 -22.10
C ARG A 232 0.29 5.13 -21.56
N VAL A 233 0.43 5.18 -20.23
CA VAL A 233 1.75 5.14 -19.58
C VAL A 233 2.38 3.78 -19.83
N PRO A 234 3.60 3.70 -20.41
CA PRO A 234 4.28 2.43 -20.62
C PRO A 234 4.47 1.65 -19.33
N SER A 235 4.24 0.33 -19.37
CA SER A 235 4.37 -0.53 -18.20
C SER A 235 5.23 -1.77 -18.47
N LEU A 236 6.05 -2.15 -17.49
CA LEU A 236 6.79 -3.40 -17.46
C LEU A 236 6.11 -4.34 -16.46
N TRP A 237 5.74 -5.54 -16.89
CA TRP A 237 5.11 -6.57 -16.06
C TRP A 237 6.08 -7.73 -15.84
N VAL A 238 6.37 -8.02 -14.58
CA VAL A 238 7.34 -9.08 -14.20
C VAL A 238 6.66 -10.12 -13.33
N TYR A 239 6.64 -11.37 -13.78
CA TYR A 239 6.06 -12.50 -13.06
C TYR A 239 7.00 -13.70 -13.15
N THR A 240 6.93 -14.62 -12.20
CA THR A 240 7.76 -15.82 -12.14
C THR A 240 6.94 -17.08 -12.35
N ALA A 241 7.59 -18.15 -12.81
CA ALA A 241 6.94 -19.44 -13.10
C ALA A 241 6.32 -20.10 -11.85
N ASN A 242 6.87 -19.83 -10.65
CA ASN A 242 6.38 -20.35 -9.38
C ASN A 242 5.71 -19.30 -8.48
N ASP A 243 5.12 -18.26 -9.07
CA ASP A 243 4.28 -17.33 -8.32
C ASP A 243 3.04 -18.08 -7.79
N SER A 244 2.89 -18.16 -6.47
CA SER A 244 1.80 -18.91 -5.84
C SER A 244 0.47 -18.13 -5.75
N PHE A 245 0.49 -16.83 -6.09
CA PHE A 245 -0.70 -15.96 -6.10
C PHE A 245 -1.26 -15.78 -7.52
N PHE A 246 -0.39 -15.46 -8.48
CA PHE A 246 -0.78 -15.16 -9.85
C PHE A 246 0.16 -15.92 -10.81
N GLY A 247 -0.08 -17.22 -10.91
CA GLY A 247 0.73 -18.11 -11.74
C GLY A 247 0.72 -17.73 -13.22
N PRO A 248 1.61 -18.32 -14.03
CA PRO A 248 1.91 -17.90 -15.40
C PRO A 248 0.69 -17.76 -16.31
N SER A 249 -0.25 -18.69 -16.22
CA SER A 249 -1.48 -18.68 -17.03
C SER A 249 -2.35 -17.44 -16.73
N LEU A 250 -2.58 -17.17 -15.44
CA LEU A 250 -3.37 -16.00 -15.03
C LEU A 250 -2.66 -14.70 -15.33
N ALA A 251 -1.37 -14.61 -15.03
CA ALA A 251 -0.55 -13.43 -15.32
C ALA A 251 -0.55 -13.10 -16.82
N GLY A 252 -0.35 -14.13 -17.66
CA GLY A 252 -0.41 -13.99 -19.12
C GLY A 252 -1.80 -13.54 -19.62
N ALA A 253 -2.88 -14.10 -19.06
CA ALA A 253 -4.24 -13.72 -19.42
C ALA A 253 -4.57 -12.27 -19.02
N MET A 254 -4.14 -11.83 -17.83
CA MET A 254 -4.28 -10.43 -17.40
C MET A 254 -3.55 -9.47 -18.35
N HIS A 255 -2.29 -9.79 -18.67
CA HIS A 255 -1.48 -8.99 -19.59
C HIS A 255 -2.12 -8.93 -20.99
N GLN A 256 -2.53 -10.08 -21.53
CA GLN A 256 -3.15 -10.15 -22.84
C GLN A 256 -4.41 -9.28 -22.93
N ASN A 257 -5.30 -9.36 -21.93
CA ASN A 257 -6.50 -8.52 -21.89
C ASN A 257 -6.16 -7.02 -21.79
N TYR A 258 -5.15 -6.68 -21.00
CA TYR A 258 -4.69 -5.29 -20.86
C TYR A 258 -4.19 -4.73 -22.20
N VAL A 259 -3.36 -5.47 -22.92
CA VAL A 259 -2.79 -5.05 -24.22
C VAL A 259 -3.85 -5.04 -25.33
N GLN A 260 -4.71 -6.08 -25.40
CA GLN A 260 -5.81 -6.12 -26.37
C GLN A 260 -6.78 -4.95 -26.22
N ALA A 261 -6.93 -4.43 -25.00
CA ALA A 261 -7.73 -3.25 -24.72
C ALA A 261 -7.01 -1.92 -25.07
N GLY A 262 -5.75 -1.95 -25.47
CA GLY A 262 -4.96 -0.78 -25.89
C GLY A 262 -3.90 -0.30 -24.91
N GLY A 263 -3.72 -1.00 -23.78
CA GLY A 263 -2.69 -0.68 -22.80
C GLY A 263 -1.27 -0.99 -23.29
N ALA A 264 -0.32 -0.11 -23.01
CA ALA A 264 1.09 -0.30 -23.36
C ALA A 264 1.79 -1.12 -22.25
N ALA A 265 2.14 -2.37 -22.54
CA ALA A 265 2.79 -3.25 -21.55
C ALA A 265 3.79 -4.20 -22.20
N ASP A 266 4.98 -4.28 -21.58
CA ASP A 266 6.01 -5.29 -21.86
C ASP A 266 5.95 -6.38 -20.79
N PHE A 267 5.84 -7.66 -21.18
CA PHE A 267 5.68 -8.78 -20.26
C PHE A 267 6.95 -9.61 -20.16
N ARG A 268 7.40 -9.82 -18.93
CA ARG A 268 8.56 -10.65 -18.61
C ARG A 268 8.13 -11.84 -17.75
N ALA A 269 7.97 -12.98 -18.37
CA ALA A 269 7.82 -14.27 -17.70
C ALA A 269 9.20 -14.78 -17.30
N LEU A 270 9.47 -14.85 -16.02
CA LEU A 270 10.74 -15.29 -15.46
C LEU A 270 10.67 -16.76 -15.04
N PRO A 271 11.81 -17.48 -15.01
CA PRO A 271 11.90 -18.78 -14.38
C PRO A 271 11.46 -18.75 -12.90
N ALA A 272 11.32 -19.93 -12.30
CA ALA A 272 11.05 -20.05 -10.88
C ALA A 272 12.12 -19.33 -10.03
N PHE A 273 11.69 -18.64 -8.98
CA PHE A 273 12.57 -17.95 -8.05
C PHE A 273 12.27 -18.37 -6.61
N GLY A 274 13.28 -18.88 -5.90
CA GLY A 274 13.14 -19.33 -4.52
C GLY A 274 12.01 -20.37 -4.35
N GLN A 275 11.40 -20.37 -3.18
CA GLN A 275 10.25 -21.24 -2.87
C GLN A 275 8.94 -20.69 -3.46
N ASP A 276 8.79 -19.37 -3.50
CA ASP A 276 7.65 -18.67 -4.05
C ASP A 276 8.11 -17.37 -4.71
N GLY A 277 8.00 -17.32 -6.02
CA GLY A 277 8.45 -16.17 -6.79
C GLY A 277 7.59 -14.93 -6.65
N HIS A 278 6.42 -14.98 -5.98
CA HIS A 278 5.61 -13.80 -5.68
C HIS A 278 6.38 -12.73 -4.91
N GLY A 279 7.34 -13.15 -4.09
CA GLY A 279 8.21 -12.27 -3.31
C GLY A 279 9.41 -11.67 -4.05
N LEU A 280 9.62 -11.97 -5.32
CA LEU A 280 10.83 -11.63 -6.10
C LEU A 280 11.27 -10.16 -5.91
N PHE A 281 10.34 -9.20 -5.87
CA PHE A 281 10.68 -7.77 -5.81
C PHE A 281 11.54 -7.42 -4.60
N THR A 282 11.18 -7.91 -3.43
CA THR A 282 11.81 -7.54 -2.15
C THR A 282 12.80 -8.58 -1.63
N ALA A 283 12.81 -9.78 -2.19
CA ALA A 283 13.62 -10.90 -1.72
C ALA A 283 15.13 -10.70 -1.94
N ALA A 284 15.94 -11.45 -1.19
CA ALA A 284 17.36 -11.58 -1.44
C ALA A 284 17.59 -12.18 -2.84
N GLY A 285 18.51 -11.61 -3.62
CA GLY A 285 18.73 -12.02 -5.01
C GLY A 285 17.74 -11.45 -6.02
N GLY A 286 16.60 -10.90 -5.58
CA GLY A 286 15.60 -10.34 -6.49
C GLY A 286 16.13 -9.21 -7.38
N PRO A 287 16.77 -8.17 -6.82
CA PRO A 287 17.31 -7.06 -7.61
C PRO A 287 18.34 -7.47 -8.68
N GLN A 288 19.05 -8.57 -8.50
CA GLN A 288 19.97 -9.10 -9.49
C GLN A 288 19.24 -9.67 -10.72
N ILE A 289 18.00 -10.12 -10.54
CA ILE A 289 17.18 -10.72 -11.60
C ILE A 289 16.33 -9.66 -12.30
N TRP A 290 15.51 -8.91 -11.54
CA TRP A 290 14.60 -7.93 -12.14
C TRP A 290 15.29 -6.59 -12.48
N GLY A 291 16.40 -6.26 -11.82
CA GLY A 291 17.09 -4.99 -11.97
C GLY A 291 17.51 -4.69 -13.42
N PRO A 292 18.22 -5.57 -14.13
CA PRO A 292 18.59 -5.37 -15.53
C PRO A 292 17.37 -5.14 -16.45
N LEU A 293 16.23 -5.79 -16.18
CA LEU A 293 15.01 -5.63 -16.96
C LEU A 293 14.40 -4.24 -16.75
N VAL A 294 14.37 -3.79 -15.50
CA VAL A 294 13.89 -2.44 -15.14
C VAL A 294 14.81 -1.37 -15.73
N GLU A 295 16.15 -1.54 -15.65
CA GLU A 295 17.10 -0.60 -16.26
C GLU A 295 16.89 -0.47 -17.77
N ALA A 296 16.81 -1.58 -18.49
CA ALA A 296 16.59 -1.57 -19.92
C ALA A 296 15.26 -0.92 -20.31
N PHE A 297 14.19 -1.24 -19.57
CA PHE A 297 12.87 -0.64 -19.76
C PHE A 297 12.89 0.87 -19.53
N LEU A 298 13.46 1.33 -18.40
CA LEU A 298 13.52 2.75 -18.05
C LEU A 298 14.44 3.53 -19.01
N ALA A 299 15.56 2.96 -19.47
CA ALA A 299 16.43 3.59 -20.44
C ALA A 299 15.71 3.88 -21.79
N ASN A 300 14.76 3.04 -22.18
CA ASN A 300 13.96 3.22 -23.39
C ASN A 300 12.78 4.20 -23.17
N THR A 301 12.27 4.30 -21.96
CA THR A 301 11.03 5.04 -21.63
C THR A 301 11.30 6.47 -21.15
N LEU A 302 12.44 6.72 -20.49
CA LEU A 302 12.78 7.99 -19.84
C LEU A 302 13.72 8.88 -20.66
N ARG A 303 13.74 8.71 -21.97
CA ARG A 303 14.54 9.53 -22.90
C ARG A 303 14.04 10.96 -22.97
#